data_76c672affd8d8a573038b3d3b905a57f
#
_entry.id   76c672affd8d8a573038b3d3b905a57f
#
_cell.length_a   1.000
_cell.length_b   1.000
_cell.length_c   1.000
_cell.angle_alpha   90.00
_cell.angle_beta   90.00
_cell.angle_gamma   90.00
#
_symmetry.space_group_name_H-M   'P 1'
#
loop_
_entity.id
_entity.type
_entity.pdbx_description
1 polymer ?
#
loop_
_entity_poly.entity_id
_entity_poly.type
_entity_poly.pdbx_seq_one_letter_code
_entity_poly.pdbx_strand_id
1 'polypeptide(L)'
;MSIFFLAFVSSLFANPLQDALNKAKPDAVIKLHNGIYYGNLVIDKPVTLVGIGEDVEIRGDGNASVITIHSSRVCLKNLLISNSGKNMQKIDAAVALKQVKHCEISNCRVQNVLYGIDMDRVERSSILHNDITVAKNDIALRGNGLKLYYSHYNTIRGNSIHHTRDVTLNYSHHNLLQDNTFTHNRFATHLELSNANVLQHNRYMYNSVGMMFMGVKETKVLANKIYSSTGAAGIGVMIGDVSDFVFTGNSVRYNAKGIYIQGAEKARGMKRFFRNNEIAYNAEALHFHASIRDNTIVHNKFFGNIDDVLKDIGGDFDASNVVEYNYWDRYDGFDANGDGIGDTPYRVYQHADLLWQENHKVKFFYAAPVMSLLDFLLKLAPFIEPDLIMEDKKPIFRSF
;
A
#
# COMPACT_ATOMS: atom_id res chain seq x y z
N MET A 1 26.20 -3.37 32.37
CA MET A 1 25.45 -2.38 31.55
C MET A 1 26.07 -1.00 31.85
N SER A 2 26.87 -0.46 30.92
CA SER A 2 27.53 0.84 31.12
C SER A 2 26.60 1.93 30.60
N ILE A 3 26.17 2.82 31.48
CA ILE A 3 25.33 3.99 31.16
C ILE A 3 26.26 5.18 31.02
N PHE A 4 26.27 5.81 29.85
CA PHE A 4 26.99 7.07 29.62
C PHE A 4 26.01 8.25 29.60
N PHE A 5 26.31 9.29 30.38
CA PHE A 5 25.61 10.58 30.31
C PHE A 5 26.44 11.53 29.48
N LEU A 6 25.86 12.14 28.45
CA LEU A 6 26.52 13.16 27.64
C LEU A 6 25.95 14.55 27.99
N ALA A 7 26.79 15.44 28.52
CA ALA A 7 26.50 16.85 28.66
C ALA A 7 27.03 17.62 27.43
N PHE A 8 26.31 18.64 27.01
CA PHE A 8 26.54 19.41 25.78
C PHE A 8 27.78 20.28 25.88
N VAL A 9 28.74 20.11 24.99
CA VAL A 9 29.81 21.07 24.71
C VAL A 9 29.92 21.23 23.18
N SER A 10 29.62 22.41 22.68
CA SER A 10 29.71 22.75 21.24
C SER A 10 31.18 23.08 20.88
N SER A 11 31.81 22.21 20.08
CA SER A 11 33.04 22.56 19.35
C SER A 11 32.79 22.44 17.84
N LEU A 12 33.28 23.43 17.08
CA LEU A 12 32.98 23.64 15.65
C LEU A 12 33.41 22.49 14.70
N PHE A 13 34.15 21.49 15.14
CA PHE A 13 34.67 20.38 14.29
C PHE A 13 34.55 18.98 14.91
N ALA A 14 34.00 18.83 16.09
CA ALA A 14 33.81 17.52 16.71
C ALA A 14 32.36 17.12 16.66
N ASN A 15 32.07 15.83 16.31
CA ASN A 15 30.77 15.24 16.49
C ASN A 15 30.77 14.45 17.81
N PRO A 16 30.37 15.03 18.94
CA PRO A 16 30.49 14.43 20.26
C PRO A 16 29.66 13.13 20.35
N LEU A 17 28.55 13.05 19.60
CA LEU A 17 27.72 11.85 19.56
C LEU A 17 28.41 10.73 18.78
N GLN A 18 29.07 11.03 17.65
CA GLN A 18 29.87 10.06 16.93
C GLN A 18 31.04 9.54 17.76
N ASP A 19 31.72 10.44 18.50
CA ASP A 19 32.79 10.04 19.42
C ASP A 19 32.30 9.14 20.54
N ALA A 20 31.11 9.42 21.10
CA ALA A 20 30.49 8.57 22.10
C ALA A 20 30.13 7.18 21.52
N LEU A 21 29.60 7.14 20.31
CA LEU A 21 29.33 5.90 19.58
C LEU A 21 30.61 5.09 19.35
N ASN A 22 31.70 5.75 18.94
CA ASN A 22 33.00 5.11 18.70
C ASN A 22 33.60 4.51 19.96
N LYS A 23 33.42 5.17 21.12
CA LYS A 23 33.91 4.74 22.43
C LYS A 23 33.00 3.73 23.15
N ALA A 24 31.73 3.65 22.74
CA ALA A 24 30.76 2.76 23.36
C ALA A 24 31.16 1.30 23.23
N LYS A 25 30.92 0.52 24.28
CA LYS A 25 31.03 -0.95 24.23
C LYS A 25 29.86 -1.53 23.45
N PRO A 26 30.03 -2.71 22.83
CA PRO A 26 28.91 -3.42 22.26
C PRO A 26 27.74 -3.55 23.26
N ASP A 27 26.52 -3.45 22.75
CA ASP A 27 25.26 -3.50 23.50
C ASP A 27 25.09 -2.37 24.54
N ALA A 28 25.87 -1.29 24.44
CA ALA A 28 25.72 -0.10 25.29
C ALA A 28 24.43 0.66 24.99
N VAL A 29 23.85 1.27 26.02
CA VAL A 29 22.70 2.18 25.90
C VAL A 29 23.18 3.62 26.06
N ILE A 30 23.03 4.42 25.01
CA ILE A 30 23.36 5.83 24.98
C ILE A 30 22.06 6.63 25.13
N LYS A 31 21.94 7.35 26.22
CA LYS A 31 20.78 8.19 26.53
C LYS A 31 21.06 9.63 26.10
N LEU A 32 20.19 10.16 25.24
CA LEU A 32 20.24 11.53 24.76
C LEU A 32 19.15 12.33 25.44
N HIS A 33 19.51 13.44 26.06
CA HIS A 33 18.56 14.38 26.65
C HIS A 33 18.08 15.41 25.61
N ASN A 34 17.06 16.20 25.96
CA ASN A 34 16.53 17.23 25.09
C ASN A 34 17.65 18.11 24.52
N GLY A 35 17.62 18.32 23.22
CA GLY A 35 18.63 19.10 22.49
C GLY A 35 18.84 18.61 21.07
N ILE A 36 19.66 19.35 20.33
CA ILE A 36 19.99 19.01 18.93
C ILE A 36 21.41 18.43 18.89
N TYR A 37 21.52 17.24 18.36
CA TYR A 37 22.77 16.53 18.11
C TYR A 37 23.08 16.59 16.63
N TYR A 38 24.17 17.23 16.26
CA TYR A 38 24.54 17.47 14.86
C TYR A 38 25.43 16.37 14.29
N GLY A 39 25.31 16.18 12.99
CA GLY A 39 26.19 15.36 12.17
C GLY A 39 25.54 14.10 11.63
N ASN A 40 26.22 13.53 10.65
CA ASN A 40 25.82 12.27 10.05
C ASN A 40 26.49 11.12 10.81
N LEU A 41 25.69 10.27 11.45
CA LEU A 41 26.19 9.22 12.32
C LEU A 41 26.43 7.92 11.54
N VAL A 42 27.51 7.23 11.88
CA VAL A 42 27.80 5.88 11.41
C VAL A 42 27.83 4.95 12.62
N ILE A 43 27.04 3.89 12.60
CA ILE A 43 26.90 2.92 13.69
C ILE A 43 27.40 1.56 13.23
N ASP A 44 28.63 1.21 13.65
CA ASP A 44 29.33 -0.02 13.24
C ASP A 44 29.35 -1.10 14.33
N LYS A 45 28.64 -0.89 15.44
CA LYS A 45 28.54 -1.85 16.54
C LYS A 45 27.12 -1.87 17.12
N PRO A 46 26.71 -2.97 17.76
CA PRO A 46 25.38 -3.04 18.39
C PRO A 46 25.31 -2.03 19.53
N VAL A 47 24.37 -1.09 19.43
CA VAL A 47 24.10 -0.08 20.46
C VAL A 47 22.63 0.27 20.47
N THR A 48 22.13 0.77 21.59
CA THR A 48 20.83 1.40 21.71
C THR A 48 21.01 2.91 21.86
N LEU A 49 20.43 3.70 20.96
CA LEU A 49 20.35 5.13 21.04
C LEU A 49 18.93 5.52 21.42
N VAL A 50 18.74 6.14 22.57
CA VAL A 50 17.41 6.47 23.07
C VAL A 50 17.29 7.92 23.54
N GLY A 51 16.29 8.62 22.99
CA GLY A 51 15.89 9.94 23.43
C GLY A 51 15.15 9.89 24.77
N ILE A 52 15.57 10.73 25.71
CA ILE A 52 14.95 10.95 27.02
C ILE A 52 14.34 12.35 27.04
N GLY A 53 13.03 12.42 26.89
CA GLY A 53 12.28 13.65 26.73
C GLY A 53 11.61 13.75 25.36
N GLU A 54 10.98 14.86 25.07
CA GLU A 54 10.16 15.06 23.86
C GLU A 54 10.94 15.69 22.69
N ASP A 55 12.03 16.42 22.96
CA ASP A 55 12.77 17.25 22.01
C ASP A 55 14.22 16.77 21.85
N VAL A 56 14.41 15.50 21.51
CA VAL A 56 15.73 14.95 21.20
C VAL A 56 15.87 14.81 19.69
N GLU A 57 16.61 15.72 19.07
CA GLU A 57 16.78 15.75 17.62
C GLU A 57 18.20 15.33 17.20
N ILE A 58 18.28 14.41 16.23
CA ILE A 58 19.49 14.15 15.46
C ILE A 58 19.33 14.82 14.11
N ARG A 59 20.11 15.86 13.90
CA ARG A 59 20.05 16.71 12.70
C ARG A 59 21.28 16.48 11.82
N GLY A 60 21.08 15.98 10.61
CA GLY A 60 22.13 15.84 9.62
C GLY A 60 22.68 17.20 9.15
N ASP A 61 23.81 17.17 8.47
CA ASP A 61 24.45 18.33 7.87
C ASP A 61 23.90 18.71 6.48
N GLY A 62 22.94 17.94 5.96
CA GLY A 62 22.34 18.16 4.64
C GLY A 62 23.12 17.57 3.47
N ASN A 63 24.17 16.77 3.69
CA ASN A 63 25.04 16.24 2.63
C ASN A 63 24.93 14.73 2.43
N ALA A 64 24.42 13.97 3.41
CA ALA A 64 24.30 12.52 3.35
C ALA A 64 23.12 12.02 4.19
N SER A 65 22.98 10.70 4.36
CA SER A 65 22.05 10.12 5.33
C SER A 65 22.39 10.56 6.76
N VAL A 66 21.35 10.80 7.57
CA VAL A 66 21.55 11.31 8.94
C VAL A 66 22.13 10.23 9.85
N ILE A 67 21.63 8.99 9.72
CA ILE A 67 22.14 7.84 10.47
C ILE A 67 22.33 6.68 9.49
N THR A 68 23.55 6.14 9.43
CA THR A 68 23.86 4.93 8.66
C THR A 68 24.23 3.81 9.61
N ILE A 69 23.55 2.67 9.47
CA ILE A 69 23.70 1.50 10.35
C ILE A 69 24.35 0.36 9.56
N HIS A 70 25.56 -0.03 9.96
CA HIS A 70 26.30 -1.15 9.42
C HIS A 70 26.41 -2.35 10.41
N SER A 71 25.81 -2.23 11.59
CA SER A 71 25.83 -3.27 12.60
C SER A 71 24.43 -3.80 12.89
N SER A 72 24.33 -5.09 13.11
CA SER A 72 23.11 -5.74 13.60
C SER A 72 22.84 -5.40 15.08
N ARG A 73 21.59 -5.58 15.50
CA ARG A 73 21.13 -5.33 16.88
C ARG A 73 21.26 -3.87 17.33
N VAL A 74 21.15 -2.94 16.39
CA VAL A 74 21.07 -1.51 16.71
C VAL A 74 19.61 -1.16 16.98
N CYS A 75 19.37 -0.38 18.04
CA CYS A 75 18.07 0.17 18.38
C CYS A 75 18.10 1.69 18.39
N LEU A 76 17.17 2.33 17.65
CA LEU A 76 16.93 3.77 17.70
C LEU A 76 15.53 4.01 18.29
N LYS A 77 15.44 4.80 19.35
CA LYS A 77 14.16 5.01 20.04
C LYS A 77 13.92 6.46 20.44
N ASN A 78 12.67 6.93 20.28
CA ASN A 78 12.21 8.23 20.76
C ASN A 78 13.06 9.40 20.24
N LEU A 79 13.35 9.44 18.95
CA LEU A 79 14.21 10.45 18.32
C LEU A 79 13.45 11.20 17.23
N LEU A 80 13.72 12.50 17.14
CA LEU A 80 13.45 13.26 15.93
C LEU A 80 14.70 13.17 15.03
N ILE A 81 14.52 12.76 13.77
CA ILE A 81 15.60 12.62 12.79
C ILE A 81 15.31 13.52 11.60
N SER A 82 16.20 14.44 11.28
CA SER A 82 15.94 15.46 10.28
C SER A 82 17.16 15.87 9.46
N ASN A 83 16.91 16.58 8.34
CA ASN A 83 17.90 17.26 7.52
C ASN A 83 18.94 16.31 6.87
N SER A 84 18.45 15.30 6.13
CA SER A 84 19.32 14.47 5.28
C SER A 84 19.85 15.25 4.07
N GLY A 85 20.82 14.69 3.37
CA GLY A 85 21.22 15.12 2.03
C GLY A 85 20.06 15.03 1.02
N LYS A 86 20.35 15.48 -0.22
CA LYS A 86 19.35 15.58 -1.31
C LYS A 86 19.72 14.72 -2.53
N ASN A 87 20.64 13.79 -2.39
CA ASN A 87 21.10 12.96 -3.48
C ASN A 87 20.22 11.71 -3.65
N MET A 88 19.37 11.70 -4.68
CA MET A 88 18.48 10.56 -4.97
C MET A 88 19.25 9.29 -5.36
N GLN A 89 20.40 9.40 -6.02
CA GLN A 89 21.19 8.23 -6.45
C GLN A 89 21.87 7.53 -5.26
N LYS A 90 22.30 8.31 -4.26
CA LYS A 90 22.87 7.79 -3.01
C LYS A 90 21.82 7.39 -2.00
N ILE A 91 20.57 7.74 -2.24
CA ILE A 91 19.44 7.48 -1.32
C ILE A 91 19.71 8.11 0.04
N ASP A 92 19.94 9.45 0.07
CA ASP A 92 20.16 10.16 1.33
C ASP A 92 18.91 10.07 2.22
N ALA A 93 18.99 9.29 3.28
CA ALA A 93 17.85 8.94 4.14
C ALA A 93 17.99 9.53 5.56
N ALA A 94 16.87 9.58 6.28
CA ALA A 94 16.94 9.78 7.73
C ALA A 94 17.72 8.64 8.39
N VAL A 95 17.36 7.39 8.06
CA VAL A 95 18.06 6.19 8.54
C VAL A 95 18.30 5.26 7.38
N ALA A 96 19.55 4.90 7.14
CA ALA A 96 19.97 3.91 6.18
C ALA A 96 20.50 2.65 6.89
N LEU A 97 19.84 1.51 6.73
CA LEU A 97 20.29 0.22 7.25
C LEU A 97 20.91 -0.58 6.09
N LYS A 98 22.13 -1.07 6.27
CA LYS A 98 22.89 -1.75 5.20
C LYS A 98 23.38 -3.11 5.67
N GLN A 99 22.80 -4.20 5.11
CA GLN A 99 23.22 -5.59 5.34
C GLN A 99 23.21 -5.99 6.83
N VAL A 100 22.14 -5.66 7.54
CA VAL A 100 22.03 -5.86 8.98
C VAL A 100 20.79 -6.67 9.36
N LYS A 101 20.78 -7.19 10.60
CA LYS A 101 19.70 -8.00 11.14
C LYS A 101 19.34 -7.54 12.57
N HIS A 102 18.11 -7.83 12.96
CA HIS A 102 17.63 -7.62 14.33
C HIS A 102 17.78 -6.17 14.83
N CYS A 103 17.60 -5.20 13.93
CA CYS A 103 17.56 -3.79 14.28
C CYS A 103 16.13 -3.34 14.61
N GLU A 104 16.01 -2.31 15.44
CA GLU A 104 14.73 -1.71 15.78
C GLU A 104 14.79 -0.19 15.61
N ILE A 105 13.79 0.38 14.93
CA ILE A 105 13.54 1.82 14.89
C ILE A 105 12.13 2.03 15.43
N SER A 106 12.01 2.65 16.60
CA SER A 106 10.72 2.77 17.24
C SER A 106 10.45 4.13 17.87
N ASN A 107 9.18 4.58 17.78
CA ASN A 107 8.70 5.84 18.33
C ASN A 107 9.53 7.06 17.86
N CYS A 108 10.04 7.00 16.63
CA CYS A 108 10.82 8.09 16.04
C CYS A 108 9.94 8.95 15.14
N ARG A 109 10.25 10.25 15.07
CA ARG A 109 9.71 11.18 14.07
C ARG A 109 10.78 11.45 13.02
N VAL A 110 10.40 11.32 11.76
CA VAL A 110 11.26 11.59 10.61
C VAL A 110 10.65 12.70 9.78
N GLN A 111 11.39 13.79 9.58
CA GLN A 111 10.91 14.94 8.82
C GLN A 111 12.04 15.70 8.13
N ASN A 112 11.69 16.48 7.10
CA ASN A 112 12.65 17.30 6.34
C ASN A 112 13.86 16.49 5.84
N VAL A 113 13.61 15.33 5.29
CA VAL A 113 14.60 14.41 4.71
C VAL A 113 14.22 14.08 3.27
N LEU A 114 15.16 13.58 2.48
CA LEU A 114 14.86 13.14 1.12
C LEU A 114 14.17 11.76 1.15
N TYR A 115 14.78 10.77 1.80
CA TYR A 115 14.17 9.46 2.07
C TYR A 115 13.95 9.29 3.58
N GLY A 116 12.87 8.63 3.96
CA GLY A 116 12.62 8.30 5.37
C GLY A 116 13.58 7.23 5.86
N ILE A 117 13.19 5.96 5.74
CA ILE A 117 14.02 4.81 6.15
C ILE A 117 14.34 3.97 4.91
N ASP A 118 15.64 3.74 4.66
CA ASP A 118 16.16 2.87 3.60
C ASP A 118 16.72 1.58 4.20
N MET A 119 16.16 0.44 3.78
CA MET A 119 16.55 -0.89 4.23
C MET A 119 17.11 -1.67 3.04
N ASP A 120 18.42 -1.83 2.98
CA ASP A 120 19.12 -2.59 1.94
C ASP A 120 19.70 -3.87 2.53
N ARG A 121 19.16 -5.04 2.14
CA ARG A 121 19.50 -6.38 2.65
C ARG A 121 19.38 -6.48 4.18
N VAL A 122 18.23 -6.08 4.69
CA VAL A 122 17.91 -6.07 6.12
C VAL A 122 16.99 -7.24 6.45
N GLU A 123 17.30 -7.98 7.49
CA GLU A 123 16.49 -9.11 7.91
C GLU A 123 16.07 -9.02 9.38
N ARG A 124 14.88 -9.58 9.68
CA ARG A 124 14.36 -9.76 11.04
C ARG A 124 14.45 -8.48 11.89
N SER A 125 14.19 -7.35 11.28
CA SER A 125 14.23 -6.03 11.90
C SER A 125 12.82 -5.45 12.03
N SER A 126 12.68 -4.46 12.91
CA SER A 126 11.38 -3.90 13.25
C SER A 126 11.35 -2.38 13.09
N ILE A 127 10.33 -1.87 12.41
CA ILE A 127 10.02 -0.45 12.26
C ILE A 127 8.66 -0.23 12.93
N LEU A 128 8.66 0.37 14.13
CA LEU A 128 7.51 0.36 15.01
C LEU A 128 7.08 1.75 15.46
N HIS A 129 5.82 2.09 15.28
CA HIS A 129 5.20 3.31 15.84
C HIS A 129 5.95 4.61 15.50
N ASN A 130 6.48 4.70 14.27
CA ASN A 130 7.18 5.89 13.80
C ASN A 130 6.21 6.80 13.04
N ASP A 131 6.49 8.10 13.07
CA ASP A 131 5.85 9.10 12.23
C ASP A 131 6.84 9.56 11.16
N ILE A 132 6.54 9.24 9.90
CA ILE A 132 7.51 9.38 8.79
C ILE A 132 6.93 10.26 7.71
N THR A 133 7.58 11.41 7.50
CA THR A 133 7.33 12.29 6.36
C THR A 133 8.66 12.73 5.72
N VAL A 134 8.59 13.19 4.48
CA VAL A 134 9.76 13.66 3.74
C VAL A 134 9.66 15.17 3.49
N ALA A 135 10.66 15.75 2.87
CA ALA A 135 10.68 17.19 2.57
C ALA A 135 9.46 17.60 1.72
N LYS A 136 8.91 18.77 1.98
CA LYS A 136 7.72 19.33 1.30
C LYS A 136 8.05 19.81 -0.12
N ASN A 137 8.49 18.92 -0.98
CA ASN A 137 8.73 19.19 -2.39
C ASN A 137 7.56 18.73 -3.25
N ASP A 138 7.58 19.04 -4.53
CA ASP A 138 6.73 18.37 -5.51
C ASP A 138 6.83 16.83 -5.34
N ILE A 139 5.71 16.14 -5.50
CA ILE A 139 5.65 14.69 -5.31
C ILE A 139 6.67 13.93 -6.18
N ALA A 140 6.98 14.47 -7.36
CA ALA A 140 7.99 13.90 -8.26
C ALA A 140 9.43 13.99 -7.70
N LEU A 141 9.70 14.97 -6.84
CA LEU A 141 11.01 15.24 -6.23
C LEU A 141 11.13 14.64 -4.82
N ARG A 142 10.06 14.06 -4.28
CA ARG A 142 10.09 13.38 -2.98
C ARG A 142 10.77 12.04 -3.10
N GLY A 143 11.45 11.63 -2.06
CA GLY A 143 11.89 10.25 -1.88
C GLY A 143 10.81 9.37 -1.23
N ASN A 144 11.12 8.10 -1.05
CA ASN A 144 10.23 7.17 -0.41
C ASN A 144 10.22 7.37 1.12
N GLY A 145 9.06 7.18 1.73
CA GLY A 145 8.94 7.16 3.19
C GLY A 145 9.64 5.95 3.80
N LEU A 146 9.44 4.79 3.18
CA LEU A 146 10.09 3.54 3.55
C LEU A 146 10.47 2.79 2.27
N LYS A 147 11.69 2.27 2.21
CA LYS A 147 12.16 1.48 1.09
C LYS A 147 12.82 0.20 1.60
N LEU A 148 12.33 -0.94 1.14
CA LEU A 148 12.92 -2.26 1.36
C LEU A 148 13.48 -2.79 0.04
N TYR A 149 14.75 -3.14 0.03
CA TYR A 149 15.42 -3.75 -1.11
C TYR A 149 16.17 -5.00 -0.67
N TYR A 150 15.82 -6.17 -1.23
CA TYR A 150 16.29 -7.48 -0.76
C TYR A 150 16.20 -7.65 0.76
N SER A 151 15.12 -7.15 1.38
CA SER A 151 14.95 -7.13 2.83
C SER A 151 13.80 -8.03 3.28
N HIS A 152 14.10 -9.00 4.14
CA HIS A 152 13.21 -10.13 4.40
C HIS A 152 12.88 -10.29 5.89
N TYR A 153 11.70 -10.87 6.16
CA TYR A 153 11.26 -11.22 7.52
C TYR A 153 11.19 -10.03 8.49
N ASN A 154 10.95 -8.81 7.97
CA ASN A 154 10.86 -7.61 8.78
C ASN A 154 9.41 -7.36 9.21
N THR A 155 9.25 -6.65 10.33
CA THR A 155 7.96 -6.20 10.85
C THR A 155 7.85 -4.69 10.78
N ILE A 156 6.88 -4.20 10.04
CA ILE A 156 6.54 -2.78 9.90
C ILE A 156 5.16 -2.59 10.53
N ARG A 157 5.10 -2.03 11.75
CA ARG A 157 3.86 -1.99 12.49
C ARG A 157 3.59 -0.66 13.18
N GLY A 158 2.32 -0.22 13.13
CA GLY A 158 1.82 0.95 13.86
C GLY A 158 2.40 2.27 13.39
N ASN A 159 3.00 2.33 12.19
CA ASN A 159 3.62 3.55 11.67
C ASN A 159 2.59 4.45 10.97
N SER A 160 2.81 5.77 11.08
CA SER A 160 2.17 6.79 10.25
C SER A 160 3.15 7.21 9.16
N ILE A 161 2.85 6.92 7.89
CA ILE A 161 3.72 7.27 6.76
C ILE A 161 2.93 8.15 5.80
N HIS A 162 3.32 9.41 5.71
CA HIS A 162 2.52 10.39 5.00
C HIS A 162 3.33 11.43 4.24
N HIS A 163 2.71 11.99 3.17
CA HIS A 163 3.32 13.01 2.33
C HIS A 163 4.67 12.59 1.76
N THR A 164 4.83 11.30 1.50
CA THR A 164 6.01 10.73 0.86
C THR A 164 5.73 10.43 -0.61
N ARG A 165 6.76 10.07 -1.37
CA ARG A 165 6.53 9.56 -2.71
C ARG A 165 5.88 8.19 -2.63
N ASP A 166 6.61 7.20 -2.14
CA ASP A 166 6.17 5.81 -2.12
C ASP A 166 6.61 5.11 -0.83
N VAL A 167 5.97 3.96 -0.55
CA VAL A 167 6.49 2.92 0.33
C VAL A 167 6.73 1.69 -0.54
N THR A 168 7.99 1.27 -0.70
CA THR A 168 8.35 0.22 -1.66
C THR A 168 8.99 -1.00 -1.02
N LEU A 169 8.58 -2.17 -1.51
CA LEU A 169 9.19 -3.46 -1.24
C LEU A 169 9.60 -4.06 -2.58
N ASN A 170 10.89 -4.08 -2.87
CA ASN A 170 11.45 -4.67 -4.10
C ASN A 170 12.30 -5.88 -3.74
N TYR A 171 12.02 -7.04 -4.34
CA TYR A 171 12.69 -8.31 -4.04
C TYR A 171 12.72 -8.63 -2.53
N SER A 172 11.66 -8.24 -1.80
CA SER A 172 11.62 -8.27 -0.34
C SER A 172 10.48 -9.18 0.11
N HIS A 173 10.83 -10.32 0.72
CA HIS A 173 9.91 -11.42 0.98
C HIS A 173 9.60 -11.58 2.47
N HIS A 174 8.47 -12.22 2.79
CA HIS A 174 8.08 -12.62 4.15
C HIS A 174 8.03 -11.45 5.16
N ASN A 175 7.71 -10.23 4.70
CA ASN A 175 7.55 -9.09 5.60
C ASN A 175 6.10 -8.97 6.07
N LEU A 176 5.92 -8.44 7.26
CA LEU A 176 4.62 -8.12 7.85
C LEU A 176 4.44 -6.60 7.91
N LEU A 177 3.43 -6.08 7.22
CA LEU A 177 2.97 -4.69 7.32
C LEU A 177 1.63 -4.71 8.07
N GLN A 178 1.60 -4.23 9.30
CA GLN A 178 0.43 -4.35 10.16
C GLN A 178 0.11 -3.04 10.89
N ASP A 179 -1.18 -2.70 11.01
CA ASP A 179 -1.69 -1.58 11.79
C ASP A 179 -1.07 -0.22 11.40
N ASN A 180 -0.57 -0.08 10.15
CA ASN A 180 0.01 1.18 9.67
C ASN A 180 -1.06 2.08 9.05
N THR A 181 -0.79 3.38 9.07
CA THR A 181 -1.59 4.39 8.37
C THR A 181 -0.75 5.06 7.29
N PHE A 182 -1.26 5.03 6.06
CA PHE A 182 -0.61 5.61 4.87
C PHE A 182 -1.51 6.69 4.28
N THR A 183 -1.03 7.94 4.25
CA THR A 183 -1.85 9.04 3.72
C THR A 183 -1.06 10.01 2.84
N HIS A 184 -1.71 10.51 1.78
CA HIS A 184 -1.14 11.52 0.89
C HIS A 184 0.19 11.10 0.24
N ASN A 185 0.35 9.82 -0.07
CA ASN A 185 1.49 9.28 -0.80
C ASN A 185 1.11 9.06 -2.27
N ARG A 186 2.09 8.92 -3.17
CA ARG A 186 1.82 8.49 -4.54
C ARG A 186 1.41 7.02 -4.56
N PHE A 187 2.31 6.11 -4.20
CA PHE A 187 1.99 4.70 -3.92
C PHE A 187 2.16 4.43 -2.42
N ALA A 188 1.04 4.23 -1.72
CA ALA A 188 1.10 4.03 -0.28
C ALA A 188 1.77 2.70 0.10
N THR A 189 1.59 1.64 -0.71
CA THR A 189 2.46 0.46 -0.73
C THR A 189 2.63 -0.04 -2.16
N HIS A 190 3.87 -0.29 -2.56
CA HIS A 190 4.21 -0.88 -3.85
C HIS A 190 5.12 -2.09 -3.64
N LEU A 191 4.61 -3.27 -3.93
CA LEU A 191 5.34 -4.52 -3.88
C LEU A 191 5.69 -4.95 -5.30
N GLU A 192 6.97 -5.10 -5.57
CA GLU A 192 7.48 -5.57 -6.84
C GLU A 192 8.39 -6.78 -6.64
N LEU A 193 8.08 -7.90 -7.31
CA LEU A 193 8.81 -9.17 -7.21
C LEU A 193 9.06 -9.59 -5.75
N SER A 194 8.07 -9.35 -4.88
CA SER A 194 8.16 -9.47 -3.42
C SER A 194 7.10 -10.42 -2.90
N ASN A 195 7.49 -11.65 -2.59
CA ASN A 195 6.58 -12.77 -2.31
C ASN A 195 6.30 -12.99 -0.83
N ALA A 196 5.24 -13.71 -0.52
CA ALA A 196 4.87 -14.18 0.82
C ALA A 196 4.81 -13.07 1.88
N ASN A 197 4.45 -11.85 1.46
CA ASN A 197 4.24 -10.74 2.37
C ASN A 197 2.81 -10.74 2.91
N VAL A 198 2.64 -10.21 4.11
CA VAL A 198 1.34 -10.04 4.74
C VAL A 198 1.09 -8.56 5.01
N LEU A 199 0.00 -8.03 4.45
CA LEU A 199 -0.47 -6.67 4.70
C LEU A 199 -1.82 -6.77 5.43
N GLN A 200 -1.86 -6.41 6.71
CA GLN A 200 -3.08 -6.59 7.49
C GLN A 200 -3.42 -5.40 8.39
N HIS A 201 -4.72 -5.12 8.55
CA HIS A 201 -5.27 -4.05 9.40
C HIS A 201 -4.70 -2.66 9.13
N ASN A 202 -4.14 -2.41 7.94
CA ASN A 202 -3.62 -1.10 7.57
C ASN A 202 -4.75 -0.18 7.06
N ARG A 203 -4.51 1.13 7.14
CA ARG A 203 -5.39 2.18 6.63
C ARG A 203 -4.67 2.95 5.52
N TYR A 204 -5.30 3.03 4.37
CA TYR A 204 -4.82 3.75 3.19
C TYR A 204 -5.84 4.82 2.83
N MET A 205 -5.46 6.10 2.92
CA MET A 205 -6.40 7.21 2.69
C MET A 205 -5.74 8.32 1.89
N TYR A 206 -6.47 8.87 0.92
CA TYR A 206 -6.03 10.03 0.14
C TYR A 206 -4.69 9.83 -0.58
N ASN A 207 -4.37 8.61 -0.97
CA ASN A 207 -3.18 8.31 -1.78
C ASN A 207 -3.54 8.35 -3.26
N SER A 208 -2.58 8.50 -4.17
CA SER A 208 -2.87 8.37 -5.60
C SER A 208 -3.18 6.91 -5.97
N VAL A 209 -2.41 5.98 -5.41
CA VAL A 209 -2.69 4.55 -5.43
C VAL A 209 -2.53 4.01 -4.01
N GLY A 210 -3.54 3.31 -3.50
CA GLY A 210 -3.49 2.73 -2.15
C GLY A 210 -2.48 1.59 -2.08
N MET A 211 -2.69 0.54 -2.85
CA MET A 211 -1.80 -0.62 -2.91
C MET A 211 -1.47 -0.96 -4.37
N MET A 212 -0.23 -1.35 -4.64
CA MET A 212 0.21 -1.83 -5.93
C MET A 212 1.01 -3.11 -5.77
N PHE A 213 0.66 -4.14 -6.56
CA PHE A 213 1.27 -5.46 -6.54
C PHE A 213 1.69 -5.84 -7.95
N MET A 214 3.00 -6.05 -8.17
CA MET A 214 3.58 -6.39 -9.47
C MET A 214 4.50 -7.61 -9.33
N GLY A 215 4.18 -8.69 -10.04
CA GLY A 215 5.00 -9.90 -10.03
C GLY A 215 5.12 -10.56 -8.65
N VAL A 216 4.07 -10.51 -7.83
CA VAL A 216 4.10 -11.08 -6.46
C VAL A 216 3.38 -12.41 -6.38
N LYS A 217 3.86 -13.28 -5.47
CA LYS A 217 3.25 -14.59 -5.19
C LYS A 217 2.98 -14.75 -3.70
N GLU A 218 2.00 -15.60 -3.35
CA GLU A 218 1.71 -16.02 -1.98
C GLU A 218 1.47 -14.83 -1.02
N THR A 219 0.99 -13.71 -1.54
CA THR A 219 0.79 -12.50 -0.76
C THR A 219 -0.61 -12.44 -0.19
N LYS A 220 -0.71 -12.06 1.09
CA LYS A 220 -1.98 -11.96 1.82
C LYS A 220 -2.28 -10.52 2.18
N VAL A 221 -3.47 -10.05 1.80
CA VAL A 221 -3.98 -8.70 2.08
C VAL A 221 -5.26 -8.86 2.89
N LEU A 222 -5.20 -8.59 4.20
CA LEU A 222 -6.23 -9.00 5.14
C LEU A 222 -6.77 -7.82 5.95
N ALA A 223 -8.07 -7.63 5.96
CA ALA A 223 -8.77 -6.67 6.83
C ALA A 223 -8.22 -5.24 6.76
N ASN A 224 -7.77 -4.79 5.58
CA ASN A 224 -7.31 -3.42 5.39
C ASN A 224 -8.46 -2.50 4.99
N LYS A 225 -8.28 -1.20 5.21
CA LYS A 225 -9.21 -0.14 4.81
C LYS A 225 -8.54 0.75 3.76
N ILE A 226 -9.10 0.79 2.56
CA ILE A 226 -8.55 1.51 1.40
C ILE A 226 -9.58 2.52 0.92
N TYR A 227 -9.36 3.79 1.23
CA TYR A 227 -10.36 4.84 1.04
C TYR A 227 -9.84 6.03 0.26
N SER A 228 -10.70 6.59 -0.58
CA SER A 228 -10.51 7.91 -1.18
C SER A 228 -9.17 8.07 -1.86
N SER A 229 -8.76 7.07 -2.67
CA SER A 229 -7.61 7.25 -3.54
C SER A 229 -7.92 8.34 -4.56
N THR A 230 -7.02 9.32 -4.67
CA THR A 230 -7.23 10.59 -5.38
C THR A 230 -6.17 10.83 -6.45
N GLY A 231 -6.30 11.95 -7.18
CA GLY A 231 -5.36 12.29 -8.25
C GLY A 231 -5.67 11.58 -9.57
N ALA A 232 -4.74 11.63 -10.52
CA ALA A 232 -4.96 11.15 -11.88
C ALA A 232 -5.20 9.62 -11.96
N ALA A 233 -4.62 8.85 -11.05
CA ALA A 233 -4.84 7.40 -10.99
C ALA A 233 -6.12 7.04 -10.21
N GLY A 234 -6.29 7.57 -9.00
CA GLY A 234 -7.46 7.34 -8.14
C GLY A 234 -7.72 5.86 -7.84
N ILE A 235 -6.68 5.01 -7.79
CA ILE A 235 -6.81 3.55 -7.71
C ILE A 235 -6.66 3.10 -6.26
N GLY A 236 -7.67 2.37 -5.73
CA GLY A 236 -7.57 1.75 -4.41
C GLY A 236 -6.52 0.64 -4.39
N VAL A 237 -6.66 -0.36 -5.24
CA VAL A 237 -5.76 -1.51 -5.34
C VAL A 237 -5.44 -1.80 -6.80
N MET A 238 -4.16 -1.82 -7.14
CA MET A 238 -3.66 -2.20 -8.46
C MET A 238 -2.94 -3.54 -8.41
N ILE A 239 -3.34 -4.47 -9.26
CA ILE A 239 -2.85 -5.84 -9.27
C ILE A 239 -2.36 -6.19 -10.67
N GLY A 240 -1.08 -6.56 -10.80
CA GLY A 240 -0.50 -7.06 -12.04
C GLY A 240 0.43 -8.25 -11.80
N ASP A 241 0.30 -9.32 -12.60
CA ASP A 241 1.14 -10.52 -12.58
C ASP A 241 1.27 -11.15 -11.17
N VAL A 242 0.14 -11.39 -10.51
CA VAL A 242 0.13 -12.00 -9.17
C VAL A 242 -0.38 -13.44 -9.21
N SER A 243 0.16 -14.31 -8.34
CA SER A 243 -0.35 -15.67 -8.14
C SER A 243 -0.48 -16.03 -6.67
N ASP A 244 -1.42 -16.91 -6.36
CA ASP A 244 -1.76 -17.31 -4.99
C ASP A 244 -2.00 -16.08 -4.08
N PHE A 245 -2.65 -15.09 -4.68
CA PHE A 245 -2.91 -13.79 -4.06
C PHE A 245 -4.24 -13.85 -3.30
N VAL A 246 -4.20 -13.57 -2.00
CA VAL A 246 -5.37 -13.60 -1.12
C VAL A 246 -5.73 -12.19 -0.68
N PHE A 247 -6.90 -11.73 -1.09
CA PHE A 247 -7.47 -10.44 -0.72
C PHE A 247 -8.78 -10.67 0.05
N THR A 248 -8.73 -10.59 1.39
CA THR A 248 -9.84 -11.06 2.24
C THR A 248 -10.18 -10.06 3.35
N GLY A 249 -11.49 -9.82 3.53
CA GLY A 249 -12.00 -8.99 4.62
C GLY A 249 -11.65 -7.51 4.51
N ASN A 250 -11.26 -7.05 3.33
CA ASN A 250 -10.87 -5.65 3.12
C ASN A 250 -12.10 -4.78 2.80
N SER A 251 -12.00 -3.50 3.14
CA SER A 251 -12.98 -2.49 2.75
C SER A 251 -12.34 -1.50 1.78
N VAL A 252 -12.90 -1.43 0.55
CA VAL A 252 -12.41 -0.58 -0.55
C VAL A 252 -13.51 0.39 -0.94
N ARG A 253 -13.36 1.67 -0.59
CA ARG A 253 -14.44 2.64 -0.77
C ARG A 253 -13.97 3.99 -1.32
N TYR A 254 -14.86 4.68 -2.04
CA TYR A 254 -14.67 6.07 -2.49
C TYR A 254 -13.43 6.27 -3.36
N ASN A 255 -13.07 5.28 -4.18
CA ASN A 255 -11.97 5.38 -5.15
C ASN A 255 -12.54 5.61 -6.56
N ALA A 256 -11.76 6.18 -7.47
CA ALA A 256 -12.15 6.19 -8.87
C ALA A 256 -12.16 4.76 -9.43
N LYS A 257 -11.12 3.96 -9.11
CA LYS A 257 -11.12 2.51 -9.35
C LYS A 257 -10.88 1.80 -8.03
N GLY A 258 -11.81 0.95 -7.61
CA GLY A 258 -11.68 0.17 -6.38
C GLY A 258 -10.52 -0.83 -6.50
N ILE A 259 -10.67 -1.82 -7.38
CA ILE A 259 -9.64 -2.83 -7.67
C ILE A 259 -9.40 -2.84 -9.18
N TYR A 260 -8.19 -2.48 -9.59
CA TYR A 260 -7.75 -2.53 -10.98
C TYR A 260 -6.84 -3.74 -11.19
N ILE A 261 -7.24 -4.64 -12.08
CA ILE A 261 -6.53 -5.87 -12.37
C ILE A 261 -5.94 -5.77 -13.78
N GLN A 262 -4.62 -5.58 -13.83
CA GLN A 262 -3.86 -5.62 -15.07
C GLN A 262 -3.59 -7.08 -15.42
N GLY A 263 -4.31 -7.59 -16.38
CA GLY A 263 -4.19 -8.98 -16.79
C GLY A 263 -2.86 -9.24 -17.47
N ALA A 264 -2.15 -10.26 -17.02
CA ALA A 264 -1.11 -10.86 -17.84
C ALA A 264 -1.75 -11.91 -18.75
N GLU A 265 -1.63 -11.76 -20.04
CA GLU A 265 -2.03 -12.79 -21.01
C GLU A 265 -1.23 -14.10 -20.88
N LYS A 266 -0.15 -14.12 -20.09
CA LYS A 266 0.96 -15.08 -20.25
C LYS A 266 1.03 -16.23 -19.25
N ALA A 267 0.35 -16.20 -18.11
CA ALA A 267 0.49 -17.28 -17.15
C ALA A 267 -0.87 -17.88 -16.77
N ARG A 268 -1.22 -19.00 -17.36
CA ARG A 268 -2.33 -19.84 -16.89
C ARG A 268 -2.02 -20.35 -15.49
N GLY A 269 -3.04 -20.38 -14.61
CA GLY A 269 -2.93 -20.91 -13.25
C GLY A 269 -2.48 -19.90 -12.18
N MET A 270 -2.42 -18.62 -12.50
CA MET A 270 -2.22 -17.56 -11.50
C MET A 270 -3.52 -17.28 -10.75
N LYS A 271 -3.72 -17.93 -9.61
CA LYS A 271 -4.95 -17.83 -8.84
C LYS A 271 -5.01 -16.57 -7.98
N ARG A 272 -6.15 -15.88 -8.01
CA ARG A 272 -6.47 -14.72 -7.19
C ARG A 272 -7.75 -15.00 -6.41
N PHE A 273 -7.72 -14.74 -5.12
CA PHE A 273 -8.83 -15.01 -4.21
C PHE A 273 -9.33 -13.71 -3.57
N PHE A 274 -10.50 -13.25 -3.97
CA PHE A 274 -11.22 -12.10 -3.40
C PHE A 274 -12.38 -12.64 -2.57
N ARG A 275 -12.28 -12.56 -1.24
CA ARG A 275 -13.26 -13.17 -0.33
C ARG A 275 -13.67 -12.23 0.78
N ASN A 276 -14.96 -12.19 1.10
CA ASN A 276 -15.48 -11.43 2.25
C ASN A 276 -15.06 -9.96 2.26
N ASN A 277 -14.88 -9.34 1.09
CA ASN A 277 -14.53 -7.95 0.98
C ASN A 277 -15.77 -7.08 0.82
N GLU A 278 -15.66 -5.84 1.25
CA GLU A 278 -16.63 -4.81 0.98
C GLU A 278 -16.06 -3.83 -0.03
N ILE A 279 -16.69 -3.74 -1.19
CA ILE A 279 -16.25 -2.89 -2.31
C ILE A 279 -17.42 -1.96 -2.65
N ALA A 280 -17.34 -0.72 -2.16
CA ALA A 280 -18.50 0.15 -2.16
C ALA A 280 -18.19 1.60 -2.51
N TYR A 281 -19.16 2.29 -3.10
CA TYR A 281 -19.09 3.72 -3.43
C TYR A 281 -17.87 4.10 -4.26
N ASN A 282 -17.35 3.19 -5.09
CA ASN A 282 -16.32 3.49 -6.07
C ASN A 282 -16.97 3.91 -7.40
N ALA A 283 -16.25 4.65 -8.24
CA ALA A 283 -16.76 4.84 -9.60
C ALA A 283 -16.72 3.50 -10.35
N GLU A 284 -15.66 2.72 -10.20
CA GLU A 284 -15.52 1.38 -10.78
C GLU A 284 -15.12 0.41 -9.65
N ALA A 285 -15.92 -0.62 -9.38
CA ALA A 285 -15.62 -1.55 -8.28
C ALA A 285 -14.49 -2.51 -8.66
N LEU A 286 -14.67 -3.28 -9.72
CA LEU A 286 -13.68 -4.15 -10.34
C LEU A 286 -13.40 -3.70 -11.77
N HIS A 287 -12.15 -3.45 -12.11
CA HIS A 287 -11.76 -3.08 -13.45
C HIS A 287 -10.69 -4.05 -13.97
N PHE A 288 -10.98 -4.76 -15.05
CA PHE A 288 -10.06 -5.69 -15.70
C PHE A 288 -9.51 -5.08 -16.98
N HIS A 289 -8.18 -5.05 -17.11
CA HIS A 289 -7.54 -4.53 -18.33
C HIS A 289 -7.63 -5.49 -19.52
N ALA A 290 -7.77 -6.78 -19.27
CA ALA A 290 -7.82 -7.82 -20.30
C ALA A 290 -8.80 -8.95 -19.90
N SER A 291 -8.59 -10.16 -20.41
CA SER A 291 -9.42 -11.33 -20.08
C SER A 291 -9.55 -11.55 -18.58
N ILE A 292 -10.76 -11.89 -18.15
CA ILE A 292 -11.08 -12.22 -16.77
C ILE A 292 -10.91 -13.72 -16.60
N ARG A 293 -9.86 -14.14 -15.90
CA ARG A 293 -9.55 -15.56 -15.68
C ARG A 293 -8.86 -15.82 -14.36
N ASP A 294 -8.95 -17.05 -13.87
CA ASP A 294 -8.27 -17.55 -12.67
C ASP A 294 -8.60 -16.74 -11.39
N ASN A 295 -9.81 -16.18 -11.29
CA ASN A 295 -10.28 -15.46 -10.12
C ASN A 295 -11.29 -16.31 -9.34
N THR A 296 -11.18 -16.27 -8.02
CA THR A 296 -12.23 -16.71 -7.09
C THR A 296 -12.77 -15.45 -6.40
N ILE A 297 -14.00 -15.05 -6.75
CA ILE A 297 -14.68 -13.84 -6.24
C ILE A 297 -15.92 -14.32 -5.50
N VAL A 298 -15.82 -14.50 -4.18
CA VAL A 298 -16.88 -15.14 -3.39
C VAL A 298 -17.15 -14.39 -2.09
N HIS A 299 -18.42 -14.33 -1.69
CA HIS A 299 -18.88 -13.71 -0.45
C HIS A 299 -18.46 -12.25 -0.29
N ASN A 300 -18.28 -11.51 -1.39
CA ASN A 300 -18.02 -10.07 -1.34
C ASN A 300 -19.35 -9.29 -1.37
N LYS A 301 -19.28 -8.03 -0.88
CA LYS A 301 -20.40 -7.10 -0.96
C LYS A 301 -20.03 -5.96 -1.91
N PHE A 302 -20.80 -5.83 -2.99
CA PHE A 302 -20.71 -4.75 -3.96
C PHE A 302 -21.95 -3.87 -3.85
N PHE A 303 -21.77 -2.62 -3.48
CA PHE A 303 -22.90 -1.71 -3.36
C PHE A 303 -22.53 -0.24 -3.52
N GLY A 304 -23.46 0.56 -4.07
CA GLY A 304 -23.27 1.99 -4.31
C GLY A 304 -22.17 2.33 -5.30
N ASN A 305 -21.64 1.37 -6.05
CA ASN A 305 -20.66 1.65 -7.10
C ASN A 305 -21.36 2.19 -8.36
N ILE A 306 -20.66 3.02 -9.14
CA ILE A 306 -21.22 3.46 -10.44
C ILE A 306 -21.18 2.29 -11.43
N ASP A 307 -20.05 1.59 -11.51
CA ASP A 307 -19.90 0.38 -12.30
C ASP A 307 -19.40 -0.75 -11.39
N ASP A 308 -20.10 -1.89 -11.38
CA ASP A 308 -19.69 -3.04 -10.57
C ASP A 308 -18.49 -3.76 -11.18
N VAL A 309 -18.52 -3.98 -12.49
CA VAL A 309 -17.43 -4.61 -13.22
C VAL A 309 -17.24 -3.91 -14.56
N LEU A 310 -16.02 -3.52 -14.83
CA LEU A 310 -15.59 -3.00 -16.13
C LEU A 310 -14.47 -3.86 -16.71
N LYS A 311 -14.42 -3.93 -18.03
CA LYS A 311 -13.34 -4.58 -18.79
C LYS A 311 -12.91 -3.64 -19.91
N ASP A 312 -11.60 -3.46 -20.08
CA ASP A 312 -11.06 -2.77 -21.25
C ASP A 312 -11.26 -3.63 -22.52
N ILE A 313 -10.86 -3.13 -23.64
CA ILE A 313 -11.09 -3.76 -24.95
C ILE A 313 -10.39 -5.13 -25.04
N GLY A 314 -11.14 -6.12 -25.53
CA GLY A 314 -10.64 -7.46 -25.82
C GLY A 314 -10.61 -8.39 -24.61
N GLY A 315 -10.54 -9.67 -24.87
CA GLY A 315 -10.50 -10.75 -23.89
C GLY A 315 -11.88 -11.23 -23.44
N ASP A 316 -11.92 -12.49 -23.01
CA ASP A 316 -13.14 -13.20 -22.67
C ASP A 316 -13.27 -13.41 -21.16
N PHE A 317 -14.49 -13.67 -20.70
CA PHE A 317 -14.74 -14.25 -19.39
C PHE A 317 -14.49 -15.75 -19.47
N ASP A 318 -13.43 -16.23 -18.81
CA ASP A 318 -12.98 -17.62 -18.87
C ASP A 318 -13.70 -18.47 -17.82
N ALA A 319 -13.97 -19.73 -18.14
CA ALA A 319 -14.57 -20.71 -17.25
C ALA A 319 -13.70 -21.05 -16.02
N SER A 320 -12.43 -20.64 -15.99
CA SER A 320 -11.56 -20.77 -14.81
C SER A 320 -11.97 -19.87 -13.63
N ASN A 321 -12.87 -18.90 -13.85
CA ASN A 321 -13.36 -18.04 -12.78
C ASN A 321 -14.43 -18.76 -11.95
N VAL A 322 -14.38 -18.53 -10.63
CA VAL A 322 -15.44 -18.90 -9.69
C VAL A 322 -16.01 -17.62 -9.12
N VAL A 323 -17.24 -17.28 -9.51
CA VAL A 323 -17.95 -16.08 -9.03
C VAL A 323 -19.29 -16.56 -8.47
N GLU A 324 -19.40 -16.60 -7.15
CA GLU A 324 -20.56 -17.10 -6.45
C GLU A 324 -20.75 -16.42 -5.08
N TYR A 325 -21.98 -16.37 -4.62
CA TYR A 325 -22.33 -15.89 -3.28
C TYR A 325 -21.90 -14.45 -2.99
N ASN A 326 -21.83 -13.59 -3.99
CA ASN A 326 -21.61 -12.18 -3.76
C ASN A 326 -22.95 -11.45 -3.64
N TYR A 327 -22.97 -10.42 -2.80
CA TYR A 327 -24.06 -9.47 -2.74
C TYR A 327 -23.82 -8.35 -3.75
N TRP A 328 -24.82 -8.08 -4.59
CA TRP A 328 -24.84 -7.01 -5.58
C TRP A 328 -26.09 -6.17 -5.34
N ASP A 329 -25.95 -4.89 -5.03
CA ASP A 329 -27.11 -4.02 -4.77
C ASP A 329 -28.00 -3.79 -6.00
N ARG A 330 -27.48 -4.09 -7.19
CA ARG A 330 -28.22 -4.05 -8.46
C ARG A 330 -28.86 -5.38 -8.86
N TYR A 331 -28.71 -6.40 -8.04
CA TYR A 331 -29.38 -7.66 -8.32
C TYR A 331 -30.90 -7.51 -8.16
N ASP A 332 -31.64 -7.67 -9.25
CA ASP A 332 -33.09 -7.54 -9.37
C ASP A 332 -33.81 -8.88 -9.53
N GLY A 333 -33.14 -10.00 -9.26
CA GLY A 333 -33.73 -11.32 -9.30
C GLY A 333 -34.65 -11.61 -8.11
N PHE A 334 -35.01 -12.85 -7.91
CA PHE A 334 -35.90 -13.32 -6.84
C PHE A 334 -35.29 -14.53 -6.11
N ASP A 335 -35.82 -14.79 -4.93
CA ASP A 335 -35.52 -15.94 -4.07
C ASP A 335 -36.87 -16.61 -3.70
N ALA A 336 -37.31 -17.54 -4.51
CA ALA A 336 -38.61 -18.17 -4.35
C ALA A 336 -38.63 -19.24 -3.25
N ASN A 337 -37.48 -19.85 -2.97
CA ASN A 337 -37.33 -20.89 -1.96
C ASN A 337 -36.98 -20.34 -0.57
N GLY A 338 -36.59 -19.05 -0.46
CA GLY A 338 -36.30 -18.37 0.80
C GLY A 338 -34.96 -18.75 1.44
N ASP A 339 -34.00 -19.26 0.66
CA ASP A 339 -32.69 -19.66 1.17
C ASP A 339 -31.66 -18.53 1.22
N GLY A 340 -32.06 -17.33 0.78
CA GLY A 340 -31.20 -16.15 0.75
C GLY A 340 -30.28 -16.06 -0.48
N ILE A 341 -30.40 -17.01 -1.41
CA ILE A 341 -29.67 -17.06 -2.68
C ILE A 341 -30.66 -16.76 -3.81
N GLY A 342 -30.25 -15.93 -4.75
CA GLY A 342 -31.07 -15.63 -5.91
C GLY A 342 -31.19 -16.84 -6.84
N ASP A 343 -32.43 -17.16 -7.30
CA ASP A 343 -32.73 -18.23 -8.19
C ASP A 343 -32.25 -17.98 -9.63
N THR A 344 -31.89 -16.77 -9.97
CA THR A 344 -31.33 -16.39 -11.26
C THR A 344 -29.94 -15.82 -11.10
N PRO A 345 -28.99 -16.09 -12.04
CA PRO A 345 -27.66 -15.52 -11.96
C PRO A 345 -27.66 -13.98 -12.12
N TYR A 346 -26.76 -13.30 -11.42
CA TYR A 346 -26.46 -11.92 -11.70
C TYR A 346 -25.46 -11.84 -12.85
N ARG A 347 -25.83 -11.12 -13.90
CA ARG A 347 -25.02 -10.97 -15.11
C ARG A 347 -24.66 -9.50 -15.33
N VAL A 348 -23.38 -9.23 -15.52
CA VAL A 348 -22.88 -7.93 -15.90
C VAL A 348 -22.52 -7.94 -17.39
N TYR A 349 -23.14 -7.03 -18.12
CA TYR A 349 -22.93 -6.89 -19.55
C TYR A 349 -22.28 -5.53 -19.86
N GLN A 350 -21.46 -5.49 -20.91
CA GLN A 350 -20.89 -4.27 -21.43
C GLN A 350 -21.83 -3.66 -22.47
N HIS A 351 -22.61 -2.66 -22.09
CA HIS A 351 -23.57 -2.00 -22.96
C HIS A 351 -23.09 -0.62 -23.42
N ALA A 352 -23.12 0.36 -22.54
CA ALA A 352 -22.82 1.76 -22.83
C ALA A 352 -21.37 2.12 -22.51
N ASP A 353 -20.62 1.24 -21.91
CA ASP A 353 -19.24 1.45 -21.46
C ASP A 353 -18.30 1.75 -22.63
N LEU A 354 -18.61 1.25 -23.84
CA LEU A 354 -17.91 1.60 -25.07
C LEU A 354 -17.94 3.12 -25.34
N LEU A 355 -19.06 3.78 -25.08
CA LEU A 355 -19.18 5.23 -25.25
C LEU A 355 -18.33 6.00 -24.23
N TRP A 356 -18.18 5.45 -23.02
CA TRP A 356 -17.38 6.08 -21.94
C TRP A 356 -15.89 5.83 -22.10
N GLN A 357 -15.50 4.72 -22.69
CA GLN A 357 -14.11 4.42 -23.04
C GLN A 357 -13.61 5.36 -24.15
N GLU A 358 -14.46 5.66 -25.14
CA GLU A 358 -14.11 6.62 -26.18
C GLU A 358 -14.12 8.08 -25.68
N ASN A 359 -15.03 8.40 -24.76
CA ASN A 359 -15.13 9.76 -24.23
C ASN A 359 -15.53 9.81 -22.74
N HIS A 360 -14.53 9.93 -21.86
CA HIS A 360 -14.70 10.03 -20.39
C HIS A 360 -15.68 11.13 -19.94
N LYS A 361 -15.92 12.17 -20.76
CA LYS A 361 -16.87 13.24 -20.44
C LYS A 361 -18.32 12.76 -20.47
N VAL A 362 -18.60 11.65 -21.15
CA VAL A 362 -19.95 11.07 -21.19
C VAL A 362 -20.34 10.48 -19.84
N LYS A 363 -19.37 10.04 -19.02
CA LYS A 363 -19.61 9.62 -17.62
C LYS A 363 -20.28 10.70 -16.75
N PHE A 364 -20.09 11.97 -17.07
CA PHE A 364 -20.74 13.07 -16.36
C PHE A 364 -22.28 13.01 -16.48
N PHE A 365 -22.79 12.38 -17.53
CA PHE A 365 -24.22 12.21 -17.76
C PHE A 365 -24.78 10.90 -17.21
N TYR A 366 -23.99 10.14 -16.45
CA TYR A 366 -24.46 8.95 -15.73
C TYR A 366 -25.68 9.31 -14.87
N ALA A 367 -26.69 8.44 -14.90
CA ALA A 367 -28.00 8.66 -14.27
C ALA A 367 -28.80 9.88 -14.83
N ALA A 368 -28.35 10.53 -15.90
CA ALA A 368 -29.21 11.47 -16.59
C ALA A 368 -30.37 10.72 -17.28
N PRO A 369 -31.58 11.29 -17.35
CA PRO A 369 -32.73 10.62 -17.96
C PRO A 369 -32.49 10.09 -19.37
N VAL A 370 -31.64 10.76 -20.15
CA VAL A 370 -31.28 10.34 -21.51
C VAL A 370 -30.46 9.07 -21.53
N MET A 371 -29.56 8.87 -20.55
CA MET A 371 -28.77 7.65 -20.44
C MET A 371 -29.62 6.48 -19.96
N SER A 372 -30.49 6.71 -18.97
CA SER A 372 -31.47 5.71 -18.52
C SER A 372 -32.41 5.28 -19.62
N LEU A 373 -32.84 6.22 -20.48
CA LEU A 373 -33.64 5.91 -21.66
C LEU A 373 -32.83 5.10 -22.71
N LEU A 374 -31.57 5.44 -22.91
CA LEU A 374 -30.68 4.73 -23.82
C LEU A 374 -30.46 3.29 -23.35
N ASP A 375 -30.17 3.07 -22.07
CA ASP A 375 -30.02 1.74 -21.46
C ASP A 375 -31.32 0.94 -21.56
N PHE A 376 -32.47 1.57 -21.33
CA PHE A 376 -33.77 0.94 -21.50
C PHE A 376 -34.03 0.52 -22.95
N LEU A 377 -33.73 1.38 -23.93
CA LEU A 377 -33.89 1.08 -25.35
C LEU A 377 -32.94 -0.02 -25.82
N LEU A 378 -31.69 -0.06 -25.33
CA LEU A 378 -30.73 -1.13 -25.61
C LEU A 378 -31.17 -2.47 -25.02
N LYS A 379 -31.82 -2.48 -23.85
CA LYS A 379 -32.44 -3.69 -23.27
C LYS A 379 -33.65 -4.19 -24.03
N LEU A 380 -34.46 -3.28 -24.61
CA LEU A 380 -35.66 -3.64 -25.38
C LEU A 380 -35.35 -4.13 -26.79
N ALA A 381 -34.37 -3.57 -27.43
CA ALA A 381 -34.00 -3.92 -28.81
C ALA A 381 -32.48 -3.91 -28.95
N PRO A 382 -31.80 -4.97 -28.51
CA PRO A 382 -30.36 -5.08 -28.63
C PRO A 382 -30.00 -5.21 -30.12
N PHE A 383 -29.57 -4.11 -30.72
CA PHE A 383 -29.06 -4.10 -32.11
C PHE A 383 -27.66 -4.73 -32.20
N ILE A 384 -27.00 -4.91 -31.03
CA ILE A 384 -25.72 -5.59 -30.85
C ILE A 384 -25.87 -6.43 -29.59
N GLU A 385 -25.54 -7.71 -29.66
CA GLU A 385 -25.50 -8.56 -28.46
C GLU A 385 -24.42 -8.02 -27.52
N PRO A 386 -24.77 -7.61 -26.30
CA PRO A 386 -23.78 -7.10 -25.37
C PRO A 386 -22.87 -8.21 -24.89
N ASP A 387 -21.57 -7.91 -24.79
CA ASP A 387 -20.59 -8.87 -24.26
C ASP A 387 -20.86 -9.14 -22.78
N LEU A 388 -20.97 -10.41 -22.42
CA LEU A 388 -21.02 -10.84 -21.03
C LEU A 388 -19.65 -10.64 -20.38
N ILE A 389 -19.56 -9.74 -19.40
CA ILE A 389 -18.29 -9.46 -18.68
C ILE A 389 -18.11 -10.40 -17.50
N MET A 390 -19.17 -10.67 -16.74
CA MET A 390 -19.12 -11.50 -15.53
C MET A 390 -20.50 -12.09 -15.21
N GLU A 391 -20.50 -13.30 -14.67
CA GLU A 391 -21.70 -13.96 -14.17
C GLU A 391 -21.45 -14.47 -12.74
N ASP A 392 -22.27 -14.01 -11.79
CA ASP A 392 -22.40 -14.64 -10.46
C ASP A 392 -23.54 -15.62 -10.51
N LYS A 393 -23.23 -16.90 -10.39
CA LYS A 393 -24.21 -17.98 -10.56
C LYS A 393 -25.16 -18.13 -9.38
N LYS A 394 -24.77 -17.62 -8.21
CA LYS A 394 -25.51 -17.75 -6.95
C LYS A 394 -25.42 -16.44 -6.16
N PRO A 395 -26.00 -15.34 -6.68
CA PRO A 395 -25.93 -14.06 -5.99
C PRO A 395 -26.71 -14.12 -4.67
N ILE A 396 -26.24 -13.42 -3.66
CA ILE A 396 -26.95 -13.26 -2.39
C ILE A 396 -28.12 -12.29 -2.59
N PHE A 397 -29.33 -12.72 -2.26
CA PHE A 397 -30.55 -11.94 -2.48
C PHE A 397 -30.71 -10.78 -1.50
N ARG A 398 -30.24 -10.91 -0.24
CA ARG A 398 -30.28 -9.87 0.78
C ARG A 398 -28.93 -9.74 1.49
N SER A 399 -28.47 -8.50 1.69
CA SER A 399 -27.32 -8.27 2.56
C SER A 399 -27.74 -8.45 4.02
N PHE A 400 -27.03 -9.25 4.75
CA PHE A 400 -27.15 -9.33 6.21
C PHE A 400 -26.41 -8.17 6.89
#